data_d3f8b14c84df2e994f0d8a2a06c65de0
#
_entry.id   d3f8b14c84df2e994f0d8a2a06c65de0
#
_cell.length_a   1.000
_cell.length_b   1.000
_cell.length_c   1.000
_cell.angle_alpha   90.00
_cell.angle_beta   90.00
_cell.angle_gamma   90.00
#
_symmetry.space_group_name_H-M   'P 1'
#
loop_
_entity.id
_entity.type
_entity.pdbx_description
1 polymer ?
#
loop_
_entity_poly.entity_id
_entity_poly.type
_entity_poly.pdbx_seq_one_letter_code
_entity_poly.pdbx_strand_id
1 'polypeptide(L)'
;KIFGPEGRRVQIILLDTRWFRSPFKKDERNAEQRKAIGKVGKYAPNIDKDATILGESQWQWLEEQLKKPAELRLVVSSTQVIPDQKGMDEWGAFPRERQRLFDLVNSSRAEGVVLVSGNVHFSEVSKLDNGDYPLYEITASGMTHVNPVYAAAANKYRVAGPYVDHNVGLIEIDWDAKPSPRITLKVVGRDGKDGFEHPVQYSSLQQP
;
A
#
# COMPACT_ATOMS: atom_id res chain seq x y z
N LYS A 1 -6.03 14.29 7.58
CA LYS A 1 -6.18 14.82 8.95
C LYS A 1 -4.93 14.49 9.75
N ILE A 2 -4.51 15.36 10.68
CA ILE A 2 -3.33 15.16 11.52
C ILE A 2 -3.79 15.00 12.98
N PHE A 3 -3.20 14.05 13.70
CA PHE A 3 -3.47 13.73 15.09
C PHE A 3 -2.16 13.73 15.88
N GLY A 4 -2.25 13.99 17.18
CA GLY A 4 -1.10 13.95 18.10
C GLY A 4 -0.36 15.29 18.21
N PRO A 5 0.46 15.45 19.27
CA PRO A 5 1.30 16.62 19.49
C PRO A 5 2.52 16.62 18.55
N GLU A 6 3.22 17.74 18.50
CA GLU A 6 4.50 17.85 17.81
C GLU A 6 5.49 16.76 18.28
N GLY A 7 6.24 16.17 17.34
CA GLY A 7 7.12 15.03 17.58
C GLY A 7 6.43 13.66 17.60
N ARG A 8 5.07 13.62 17.60
CA ARG A 8 4.26 12.39 17.61
C ARG A 8 3.02 12.50 16.71
N ARG A 9 3.09 13.33 15.65
CA ARG A 9 1.96 13.56 14.75
C ARG A 9 1.81 12.40 13.77
N VAL A 10 0.58 11.92 13.66
CA VAL A 10 0.18 10.94 12.64
C VAL A 10 -0.76 11.61 11.66
N GLN A 11 -0.37 11.69 10.40
CA GLN A 11 -1.22 12.19 9.32
C GLN A 11 -1.91 11.02 8.62
N ILE A 12 -3.23 11.10 8.45
CA ILE A 12 -4.00 10.17 7.62
C ILE A 12 -4.39 10.91 6.32
N ILE A 13 -3.97 10.37 5.19
CA ILE A 13 -4.25 10.83 3.83
C ILE A 13 -5.06 9.75 3.13
N LEU A 14 -6.36 9.98 2.94
CA LEU A 14 -7.25 9.04 2.25
C LEU A 14 -7.39 9.42 0.79
N LEU A 15 -6.97 8.54 -0.12
CA LEU A 15 -7.05 8.75 -1.57
C LEU A 15 -8.37 8.21 -2.13
N ASP A 16 -9.01 9.00 -2.98
CA ASP A 16 -10.05 8.50 -3.87
C ASP A 16 -9.39 7.89 -5.12
N THR A 17 -9.33 6.57 -5.16
CA THR A 17 -8.75 5.81 -6.27
C THR A 17 -9.81 5.28 -7.23
N ARG A 18 -11.05 5.81 -7.19
CA ARG A 18 -12.18 5.33 -7.98
C ARG A 18 -12.74 6.37 -8.92
N TRP A 19 -12.92 7.61 -8.46
CA TRP A 19 -13.65 8.65 -9.21
C TRP A 19 -13.00 9.02 -10.53
N PHE A 20 -11.68 9.30 -10.52
CA PHE A 20 -10.95 9.73 -11.71
C PHE A 20 -10.29 8.58 -12.47
N ARG A 21 -10.35 7.38 -11.93
CA ARG A 21 -9.60 6.26 -12.46
C ARG A 21 -10.02 5.90 -13.89
N SER A 22 -9.03 5.85 -14.77
CA SER A 22 -9.20 5.36 -16.14
C SER A 22 -9.63 3.88 -16.18
N PRO A 23 -10.30 3.43 -17.25
CA PRO A 23 -10.67 2.02 -17.39
C PRO A 23 -9.44 1.10 -17.39
N PHE A 24 -9.61 -0.09 -16.81
CA PHE A 24 -8.59 -1.13 -16.91
C PHE A 24 -8.48 -1.68 -18.33
N LYS A 25 -7.28 -1.99 -18.73
CA LYS A 25 -7.02 -2.81 -19.94
C LYS A 25 -7.16 -4.28 -19.60
N LYS A 26 -7.85 -5.03 -20.46
CA LYS A 26 -7.92 -6.49 -20.35
C LYS A 26 -6.59 -7.11 -20.78
N ASP A 27 -6.21 -8.18 -20.10
CA ASP A 27 -5.12 -9.04 -20.56
C ASP A 27 -5.67 -10.00 -21.60
N GLU A 28 -5.13 -9.99 -22.81
CA GLU A 28 -5.57 -10.81 -23.93
C GLU A 28 -5.29 -12.31 -23.73
N ARG A 29 -4.43 -12.65 -22.74
CA ARG A 29 -4.14 -14.03 -22.37
C ARG A 29 -5.35 -14.69 -21.73
N ASN A 30 -5.58 -15.97 -22.03
CA ASN A 30 -6.57 -16.78 -21.34
C ASN A 30 -6.16 -17.07 -19.88
N ALA A 31 -7.03 -17.71 -19.10
CA ALA A 31 -6.80 -17.95 -17.67
C ALA A 31 -5.57 -18.83 -17.41
N GLU A 32 -5.34 -19.85 -18.23
CA GLU A 32 -4.19 -20.76 -18.08
C GLU A 32 -2.88 -20.05 -18.36
N GLN A 33 -2.82 -19.25 -19.43
CA GLN A 33 -1.65 -18.45 -19.78
C GLN A 33 -1.31 -17.43 -18.68
N ARG A 34 -2.33 -16.78 -18.08
CA ARG A 34 -2.11 -15.88 -16.96
C ARG A 34 -1.58 -16.61 -15.72
N LYS A 35 -2.18 -17.76 -15.39
CA LYS A 35 -1.74 -18.60 -14.27
C LYS A 35 -0.29 -19.07 -14.44
N ALA A 36 0.11 -19.42 -15.64
CA ALA A 36 1.48 -19.85 -15.95
C ALA A 36 2.55 -18.78 -15.63
N ILE A 37 2.17 -17.52 -15.59
CA ILE A 37 3.05 -16.38 -15.21
C ILE A 37 2.73 -15.79 -13.84
N GLY A 38 2.01 -16.54 -12.99
CA GLY A 38 1.70 -16.14 -11.60
C GLY A 38 0.61 -15.07 -11.47
N LYS A 39 -0.13 -14.75 -12.54
CA LYS A 39 -1.25 -13.80 -12.49
C LYS A 39 -2.57 -14.50 -12.16
N VAL A 40 -3.30 -13.95 -11.20
CA VAL A 40 -4.67 -14.39 -10.85
C VAL A 40 -5.73 -13.47 -11.44
N GLY A 41 -5.39 -12.23 -11.69
CA GLY A 41 -6.28 -11.22 -12.27
C GLY A 41 -6.32 -11.25 -13.80
N LYS A 42 -7.18 -10.40 -14.36
CA LYS A 42 -7.47 -10.32 -15.80
C LYS A 42 -7.06 -9.00 -16.44
N TYR A 43 -6.27 -8.19 -15.74
CA TYR A 43 -5.87 -6.88 -16.23
C TYR A 43 -4.41 -6.87 -16.67
N ALA A 44 -4.17 -6.17 -17.78
CA ALA A 44 -2.86 -5.80 -18.28
C ALA A 44 -2.48 -4.40 -17.82
N PRO A 45 -1.19 -4.05 -17.77
CA PRO A 45 -0.76 -2.68 -17.51
C PRO A 45 -1.35 -1.70 -18.54
N ASN A 46 -1.97 -0.63 -18.07
CA ASN A 46 -2.36 0.50 -18.89
C ASN A 46 -1.21 1.49 -18.96
N ILE A 47 -0.51 1.53 -20.09
CA ILE A 47 0.67 2.37 -20.32
C ILE A 47 0.33 3.67 -21.07
N ASP A 48 -0.95 3.95 -21.31
CA ASP A 48 -1.38 5.16 -21.99
C ASP A 48 -0.92 6.38 -21.16
N LYS A 49 -0.44 7.39 -21.88
CA LYS A 49 0.13 8.60 -21.23
C LYS A 49 -0.91 9.39 -20.42
N ASP A 50 -2.18 9.29 -20.81
CA ASP A 50 -3.29 10.01 -20.19
C ASP A 50 -4.08 9.14 -19.20
N ALA A 51 -3.64 7.88 -18.98
CA ALA A 51 -4.27 7.02 -17.99
C ALA A 51 -3.94 7.49 -16.57
N THR A 52 -4.96 7.64 -15.73
CA THR A 52 -4.81 8.15 -14.36
C THR A 52 -5.58 7.29 -13.35
N ILE A 53 -5.15 7.36 -12.10
CA ILE A 53 -5.88 6.83 -10.92
C ILE A 53 -6.51 8.00 -10.17
N LEU A 54 -5.74 9.05 -9.88
CA LEU A 54 -6.16 10.12 -8.98
C LEU A 54 -6.73 11.34 -9.70
N GLY A 55 -6.38 11.54 -10.99
CA GLY A 55 -6.64 12.82 -11.67
C GLY A 55 -5.75 13.96 -11.15
N GLU A 56 -5.51 14.97 -11.97
CA GLU A 56 -4.52 15.99 -11.69
C GLU A 56 -4.82 16.83 -10.43
N SER A 57 -6.10 17.15 -10.19
CA SER A 57 -6.50 17.92 -9.00
C SER A 57 -6.17 17.19 -7.70
N GLN A 58 -6.33 15.86 -7.65
CA GLN A 58 -5.98 15.10 -6.46
C GLN A 58 -4.47 14.91 -6.32
N TRP A 59 -3.72 14.82 -7.43
CA TRP A 59 -2.27 14.81 -7.40
C TRP A 59 -1.69 16.09 -6.78
N GLN A 60 -2.18 17.26 -7.19
CA GLN A 60 -1.77 18.55 -6.61
C GLN A 60 -2.11 18.62 -5.11
N TRP A 61 -3.33 18.21 -4.75
CA TRP A 61 -3.73 18.14 -3.35
C TRP A 61 -2.85 17.19 -2.53
N LEU A 62 -2.50 16.01 -3.08
CA LEU A 62 -1.65 15.04 -2.38
C LEU A 62 -0.25 15.61 -2.12
N GLU A 63 0.33 16.30 -3.11
CA GLU A 63 1.60 16.99 -2.95
C GLU A 63 1.56 18.01 -1.81
N GLU A 64 0.50 18.82 -1.73
CA GLU A 64 0.30 19.76 -0.62
C GLU A 64 0.16 19.04 0.73
N GLN A 65 -0.52 17.87 0.76
CA GLN A 65 -0.66 17.12 2.01
C GLN A 65 0.68 16.56 2.48
N LEU A 66 1.50 16.04 1.60
CA LEU A 66 2.81 15.46 1.94
C LEU A 66 3.79 16.49 2.50
N LYS A 67 3.66 17.76 2.12
CA LYS A 67 4.46 18.88 2.65
C LYS A 67 4.07 19.31 4.06
N LYS A 68 2.93 18.86 4.60
CA LYS A 68 2.50 19.22 5.95
C LYS A 68 3.37 18.53 7.00
N PRO A 69 3.65 19.20 8.13
CA PRO A 69 4.48 18.62 9.17
C PRO A 69 3.76 17.44 9.86
N ALA A 70 4.36 16.26 9.78
CA ALA A 70 3.96 15.05 10.51
C ALA A 70 5.16 14.11 10.61
N GLU A 71 5.20 13.32 11.66
CA GLU A 71 6.24 12.31 11.87
C GLU A 71 5.88 11.01 11.12
N LEU A 72 4.63 10.59 11.12
CA LEU A 72 4.16 9.41 10.39
C LEU A 72 3.01 9.80 9.46
N ARG A 73 3.03 9.29 8.24
CA ARG A 73 1.98 9.50 7.24
C ARG A 73 1.41 8.16 6.79
N LEU A 74 0.13 7.95 7.07
CA LEU A 74 -0.63 6.80 6.58
C LEU A 74 -1.35 7.21 5.30
N VAL A 75 -0.81 6.80 4.15
CA VAL A 75 -1.43 7.05 2.84
C VAL A 75 -2.32 5.86 2.51
N VAL A 76 -3.62 6.09 2.58
CA VAL A 76 -4.65 5.06 2.44
C VAL A 76 -5.18 5.03 1.02
N SER A 77 -5.04 3.88 0.37
CA SER A 77 -5.55 3.57 -0.96
C SER A 77 -6.59 2.45 -0.89
N SER A 78 -7.66 2.52 -1.65
CA SER A 78 -8.64 1.43 -1.69
C SER A 78 -8.08 0.14 -2.31
N THR A 79 -6.99 0.21 -3.08
CA THR A 79 -6.35 -0.92 -3.77
C THR A 79 -4.85 -0.93 -3.51
N GLN A 80 -4.23 -2.10 -3.66
CA GLN A 80 -2.79 -2.26 -3.43
C GLN A 80 -1.94 -1.37 -4.34
N VAL A 81 -0.88 -0.82 -3.77
CA VAL A 81 0.05 0.13 -4.40
C VAL A 81 1.37 -0.54 -4.78
N ILE A 82 2.03 -1.20 -3.82
CA ILE A 82 3.36 -1.80 -4.04
C ILE A 82 3.31 -3.04 -4.96
N PRO A 83 2.40 -4.01 -4.78
CA PRO A 83 2.31 -5.15 -5.69
C PRO A 83 1.97 -4.74 -7.12
N ASP A 84 2.59 -5.42 -8.12
CA ASP A 84 2.43 -5.10 -9.54
C ASP A 84 2.33 -6.33 -10.44
N GLN A 85 2.20 -7.53 -9.86
CA GLN A 85 2.30 -8.79 -10.61
C GLN A 85 0.98 -9.55 -10.71
N LYS A 86 -0.01 -9.19 -9.90
CA LYS A 86 -1.25 -9.98 -9.77
C LYS A 86 -2.19 -9.85 -10.96
N GLY A 87 -2.15 -8.71 -11.68
CA GLY A 87 -3.08 -8.38 -12.75
C GLY A 87 -4.50 -8.14 -12.25
N MET A 88 -4.64 -7.73 -11.00
CA MET A 88 -5.88 -7.39 -10.32
C MET A 88 -6.18 -5.88 -10.43
N ASP A 89 -7.23 -5.44 -9.74
CA ASP A 89 -7.49 -4.03 -9.47
C ASP A 89 -6.45 -3.53 -8.46
N GLU A 90 -5.35 -3.04 -8.98
CA GLU A 90 -4.19 -2.59 -8.22
C GLU A 90 -3.46 -1.47 -8.98
N TRP A 91 -2.62 -0.69 -8.29
CA TRP A 91 -1.83 0.36 -8.94
C TRP A 91 -0.84 -0.18 -9.97
N GLY A 92 -0.42 -1.44 -9.84
CA GLY A 92 0.38 -2.14 -10.85
C GLY A 92 -0.25 -2.17 -12.25
N ALA A 93 -1.59 -2.03 -12.34
CA ALA A 93 -2.30 -1.88 -13.62
C ALA A 93 -2.09 -0.48 -14.25
N PHE A 94 -1.55 0.49 -13.53
CA PHE A 94 -1.25 1.85 -13.98
C PHE A 94 0.20 2.21 -13.61
N PRO A 95 1.20 1.64 -14.28
CA PRO A 95 2.59 1.72 -13.84
C PRO A 95 3.14 3.15 -13.81
N ARG A 96 2.66 4.05 -14.67
CA ARG A 96 3.07 5.47 -14.65
C ARG A 96 2.55 6.21 -13.43
N GLU A 97 1.30 6.00 -13.04
CA GLU A 97 0.69 6.60 -11.87
C GLU A 97 1.31 6.05 -10.58
N ARG A 98 1.58 4.74 -10.56
CA ARG A 98 2.28 4.10 -9.45
C ARG A 98 3.70 4.68 -9.26
N GLN A 99 4.45 4.84 -10.34
CA GLN A 99 5.78 5.47 -10.29
C GLN A 99 5.70 6.94 -9.86
N ARG A 100 4.71 7.68 -10.38
CA ARG A 100 4.46 9.08 -9.98
C ARG A 100 4.25 9.21 -8.46
N LEU A 101 3.54 8.25 -7.83
CA LEU A 101 3.37 8.27 -6.38
C LEU A 101 4.70 8.10 -5.64
N PHE A 102 5.53 7.17 -6.09
CA PHE A 102 6.84 6.93 -5.48
C PHE A 102 7.78 8.12 -5.66
N ASP A 103 7.82 8.70 -6.85
CA ASP A 103 8.60 9.90 -7.15
C ASP A 103 8.13 11.10 -6.32
N LEU A 104 6.82 11.24 -6.12
CA LEU A 104 6.25 12.30 -5.31
C LEU A 104 6.62 12.15 -3.83
N VAL A 105 6.60 10.94 -3.27
CA VAL A 105 7.04 10.70 -1.89
C VAL A 105 8.50 11.14 -1.72
N ASN A 106 9.39 10.76 -2.64
CA ASN A 106 10.80 11.14 -2.58
C ASN A 106 10.98 12.66 -2.76
N SER A 107 10.39 13.25 -3.79
CA SER A 107 10.58 14.67 -4.12
C SER A 107 9.97 15.63 -3.10
N SER A 108 8.90 15.22 -2.43
CA SER A 108 8.27 16.01 -1.36
C SER A 108 9.07 16.01 -0.04
N ARG A 109 10.09 15.16 0.07
CA ARG A 109 10.83 14.88 1.30
C ARG A 109 9.93 14.50 2.48
N ALA A 110 8.81 13.85 2.19
CA ALA A 110 7.92 13.35 3.22
C ALA A 110 8.53 12.11 3.88
N GLU A 111 8.81 12.19 5.16
CA GLU A 111 9.31 11.07 5.98
C GLU A 111 8.16 10.26 6.59
N GLY A 112 8.44 9.05 7.04
CA GLY A 112 7.48 8.22 7.76
C GLY A 112 6.27 7.81 6.92
N VAL A 113 6.40 7.62 5.61
CA VAL A 113 5.27 7.22 4.77
C VAL A 113 5.06 5.71 4.86
N VAL A 114 3.86 5.31 5.25
CA VAL A 114 3.37 3.92 5.24
C VAL A 114 2.09 3.89 4.42
N LEU A 115 2.03 2.97 3.46
CA LEU A 115 0.86 2.74 2.62
C LEU A 115 -0.11 1.77 3.32
N VAL A 116 -1.40 2.03 3.20
CA VAL A 116 -2.47 1.17 3.74
C VAL A 116 -3.44 0.84 2.62
N SER A 117 -3.77 -0.43 2.45
CA SER A 117 -4.66 -0.84 1.36
C SER A 117 -5.60 -1.99 1.68
N GLY A 118 -6.47 -2.32 0.71
CA GLY A 118 -7.45 -3.40 0.80
C GLY A 118 -7.76 -4.05 -0.55
N ASN A 119 -9.03 -4.38 -0.80
CA ASN A 119 -9.60 -4.91 -2.05
C ASN A 119 -9.30 -6.39 -2.36
N VAL A 120 -8.23 -6.98 -1.88
CA VAL A 120 -7.73 -8.31 -2.34
C VAL A 120 -8.24 -9.51 -1.55
N HIS A 121 -9.03 -9.29 -0.49
CA HIS A 121 -9.64 -10.33 0.35
C HIS A 121 -8.64 -11.27 1.03
N PHE A 122 -7.48 -10.78 1.37
CA PHE A 122 -6.45 -11.39 2.22
C PHE A 122 -5.56 -10.28 2.78
N SER A 123 -4.60 -10.60 3.65
CA SER A 123 -3.71 -9.60 4.23
C SER A 123 -2.25 -9.96 4.05
N GLU A 124 -1.43 -8.96 3.81
CA GLU A 124 0.02 -9.08 3.63
C GLU A 124 0.73 -7.76 3.95
N VAL A 125 2.02 -7.82 4.21
CA VAL A 125 2.90 -6.65 4.19
C VAL A 125 3.84 -6.75 3.01
N SER A 126 3.93 -5.67 2.25
CA SER A 126 4.90 -5.51 1.16
C SER A 126 5.92 -4.44 1.50
N LYS A 127 7.16 -4.62 1.04
CA LYS A 127 8.26 -3.66 1.15
C LYS A 127 8.83 -3.37 -0.23
N LEU A 128 9.01 -2.11 -0.54
CA LEU A 128 9.68 -1.62 -1.74
C LEU A 128 10.85 -0.73 -1.35
N ASP A 129 12.04 -1.03 -1.86
CA ASP A 129 13.17 -0.11 -1.77
C ASP A 129 12.95 1.01 -2.80
N ASN A 130 12.69 2.23 -2.31
CA ASN A 130 12.25 3.39 -3.10
C ASN A 130 13.26 4.54 -3.08
N GLY A 131 14.54 4.24 -3.11
CA GLY A 131 15.59 5.27 -3.08
C GLY A 131 15.94 5.71 -1.67
N ASP A 132 15.49 6.89 -1.22
CA ASP A 132 15.94 7.50 0.04
C ASP A 132 15.61 6.63 1.26
N TYR A 133 14.42 6.01 1.30
CA TYR A 133 14.04 5.04 2.32
C TYR A 133 12.99 4.04 1.79
N PRO A 134 12.87 2.83 2.41
CA PRO A 134 11.91 1.84 1.97
C PRO A 134 10.47 2.25 2.26
N LEU A 135 9.57 2.01 1.32
CA LEU A 135 8.13 2.09 1.53
C LEU A 135 7.58 0.75 1.99
N TYR A 136 6.73 0.79 3.00
CA TYR A 136 5.95 -0.37 3.45
C TYR A 136 4.48 -0.17 3.13
N GLU A 137 3.82 -1.26 2.77
CA GLU A 137 2.37 -1.30 2.60
C GLU A 137 1.79 -2.43 3.42
N ILE A 138 0.88 -2.09 4.34
CA ILE A 138 0.00 -3.08 4.96
C ILE A 138 -1.29 -3.16 4.18
N THR A 139 -1.60 -4.35 3.66
CA THR A 139 -2.89 -4.70 3.10
C THR A 139 -3.67 -5.50 4.13
N ALA A 140 -4.86 -5.03 4.53
CA ALA A 140 -5.76 -5.75 5.41
C ALA A 140 -7.16 -5.75 4.80
N SER A 141 -7.58 -6.86 4.25
CA SER A 141 -8.76 -6.95 3.39
C SER A 141 -9.61 -8.21 3.65
N GLY A 142 -9.60 -8.71 4.87
CA GLY A 142 -10.32 -9.92 5.25
C GLY A 142 -11.51 -9.69 6.18
N MET A 143 -12.02 -8.47 6.37
CA MET A 143 -13.07 -8.21 7.36
C MET A 143 -14.38 -8.95 7.04
N THR A 144 -14.81 -8.95 5.79
CA THR A 144 -16.09 -9.54 5.37
C THR A 144 -15.93 -10.72 4.41
N HIS A 145 -14.85 -10.75 3.64
CA HIS A 145 -14.57 -11.77 2.63
C HIS A 145 -13.11 -12.15 2.65
N VAL A 146 -12.84 -13.44 2.42
CA VAL A 146 -11.48 -13.96 2.25
C VAL A 146 -11.40 -14.76 0.95
N ASN A 147 -10.25 -14.69 0.27
CA ASN A 147 -10.05 -15.41 -0.99
C ASN A 147 -8.63 -15.99 -1.09
N PRO A 148 -8.46 -17.29 -0.74
CA PRO A 148 -7.16 -17.97 -0.81
C PRO A 148 -6.55 -17.99 -2.22
N VAL A 149 -7.37 -17.98 -3.28
CA VAL A 149 -6.89 -17.99 -4.67
C VAL A 149 -6.14 -16.69 -4.97
N TYR A 150 -6.64 -15.56 -4.47
CA TYR A 150 -5.96 -14.26 -4.66
C TYR A 150 -4.66 -14.17 -3.86
N ALA A 151 -4.61 -14.80 -2.69
CA ALA A 151 -3.41 -14.86 -1.87
C ALA A 151 -2.27 -15.68 -2.49
N ALA A 152 -2.61 -16.63 -3.38
CA ALA A 152 -1.63 -17.42 -4.14
C ALA A 152 -0.92 -16.63 -5.25
N ALA A 153 -1.37 -15.41 -5.57
CA ALA A 153 -0.72 -14.57 -6.57
C ALA A 153 0.71 -14.22 -6.17
N ALA A 154 1.59 -14.16 -7.17
CA ALA A 154 2.95 -13.71 -6.98
C ALA A 154 3.00 -12.26 -6.43
N ASN A 155 3.85 -12.06 -5.44
CA ASN A 155 4.21 -10.73 -4.94
C ASN A 155 5.67 -10.75 -4.49
N LYS A 156 6.56 -10.25 -5.34
CA LYS A 156 8.01 -10.20 -5.07
C LYS A 156 8.38 -9.24 -3.92
N TYR A 157 7.45 -8.40 -3.51
CA TYR A 157 7.64 -7.41 -2.45
C TYR A 157 7.14 -7.89 -1.09
N ARG A 158 6.50 -9.06 -1.01
CA ARG A 158 5.93 -9.57 0.25
C ARG A 158 7.00 -9.86 1.29
N VAL A 159 6.86 -9.27 2.47
CA VAL A 159 7.74 -9.49 3.63
C VAL A 159 7.03 -10.14 4.80
N ALA A 160 5.69 -10.13 4.83
CA ALA A 160 4.87 -10.88 5.80
C ALA A 160 3.51 -11.27 5.20
N GLY A 161 2.94 -12.37 5.69
CA GLY A 161 1.72 -12.97 5.14
C GLY A 161 2.01 -13.94 4.00
N PRO A 162 1.00 -14.37 3.18
CA PRO A 162 -0.37 -13.89 3.25
C PRO A 162 -1.16 -14.50 4.43
N TYR A 163 -2.10 -13.74 4.98
CA TYR A 163 -3.09 -14.24 5.94
C TYR A 163 -4.47 -14.31 5.27
N VAL A 164 -5.09 -15.48 5.30
CA VAL A 164 -6.27 -15.82 4.46
C VAL A 164 -7.50 -16.20 5.26
N ASP A 165 -7.62 -15.78 6.50
CA ASP A 165 -8.86 -15.87 7.29
C ASP A 165 -9.40 -14.46 7.57
N HIS A 166 -10.58 -14.36 8.19
CA HIS A 166 -11.17 -13.07 8.57
C HIS A 166 -10.24 -12.32 9.52
N ASN A 167 -10.03 -11.04 9.21
CA ASN A 167 -9.03 -10.25 9.90
C ASN A 167 -9.28 -8.75 9.84
N VAL A 168 -8.56 -8.04 10.70
CA VAL A 168 -8.40 -6.58 10.68
C VAL A 168 -6.92 -6.24 10.73
N GLY A 169 -6.55 -5.12 10.11
CA GLY A 169 -5.21 -4.55 10.21
C GLY A 169 -5.12 -3.56 11.38
N LEU A 170 -4.00 -3.59 12.09
CA LEU A 170 -3.65 -2.61 13.11
C LEU A 170 -2.29 -2.01 12.80
N ILE A 171 -2.13 -0.74 13.10
CA ILE A 171 -0.83 -0.04 13.08
C ILE A 171 -0.61 0.48 14.48
N GLU A 172 0.28 -0.18 15.21
CA GLU A 172 0.66 0.19 16.56
C GLU A 172 1.93 1.05 16.50
N ILE A 173 1.97 2.16 17.27
CA ILE A 173 3.09 3.09 17.27
C ILE A 173 3.57 3.27 18.71
N ASP A 174 4.77 2.77 18.98
CA ASP A 174 5.48 2.99 20.22
C ASP A 174 6.50 4.11 20.02
N TRP A 175 6.10 5.34 20.39
CA TRP A 175 6.95 6.52 20.25
C TRP A 175 8.13 6.55 21.24
N ASP A 176 8.07 5.77 22.30
CA ASP A 176 9.08 5.74 23.37
C ASP A 176 10.06 4.57 23.21
N ALA A 177 9.85 3.70 22.21
CA ALA A 177 10.75 2.59 21.90
C ALA A 177 12.18 3.07 21.61
N LYS A 178 13.16 2.26 22.00
CA LYS A 178 14.58 2.54 21.78
C LYS A 178 15.18 1.50 20.82
N PRO A 179 16.13 1.86 19.98
CA PRO A 179 16.81 3.17 19.84
C PRO A 179 15.99 4.23 19.07
N SER A 180 14.87 3.88 18.46
CA SER A 180 13.99 4.72 17.65
C SER A 180 12.53 4.30 17.88
N PRO A 181 11.54 5.19 17.71
CA PRO A 181 10.13 4.80 17.70
C PRO A 181 9.91 3.59 16.81
N ARG A 182 9.01 2.71 17.23
CA ARG A 182 8.68 1.47 16.51
C ARG A 182 7.25 1.52 16.02
N ILE A 183 7.08 1.17 14.75
CA ILE A 183 5.78 0.99 14.11
C ILE A 183 5.59 -0.49 13.88
N THR A 184 4.50 -1.08 14.37
CA THR A 184 4.18 -2.49 14.13
C THR A 184 2.99 -2.59 13.20
N LEU A 185 3.22 -3.14 12.02
CA LEU A 185 2.18 -3.47 11.04
C LEU A 185 1.64 -4.87 11.39
N LYS A 186 0.40 -4.95 11.88
CA LYS A 186 -0.15 -6.15 12.48
C LYS A 186 -1.46 -6.55 11.84
N VAL A 187 -1.68 -7.85 11.70
CA VAL A 187 -2.94 -8.43 11.27
C VAL A 187 -3.46 -9.32 12.40
N VAL A 188 -4.70 -9.07 12.82
CA VAL A 188 -5.38 -9.81 13.89
C VAL A 188 -6.56 -10.56 13.29
N GLY A 189 -6.64 -11.86 13.58
CA GLY A 189 -7.73 -12.73 13.16
C GLY A 189 -9.01 -12.51 13.96
N ARG A 190 -10.11 -13.11 13.51
CA ARG A 190 -11.43 -13.02 14.14
C ARG A 190 -11.48 -13.58 15.58
N ASP A 191 -10.54 -14.42 15.95
CA ASP A 191 -10.39 -14.99 17.30
C ASP A 191 -9.57 -14.10 18.25
N GLY A 192 -9.17 -12.92 17.79
CA GLY A 192 -8.34 -11.98 18.53
C GLY A 192 -6.87 -12.35 18.58
N LYS A 193 -6.45 -13.42 17.91
CA LYS A 193 -5.05 -13.82 17.83
C LYS A 193 -4.35 -13.13 16.66
N ASP A 194 -3.05 -12.99 16.80
CA ASP A 194 -2.22 -12.41 15.76
C ASP A 194 -2.07 -13.35 14.57
N GLY A 195 -2.44 -12.87 13.39
CA GLY A 195 -2.18 -13.57 12.14
C GLY A 195 -0.69 -13.44 11.76
N PHE A 196 -0.17 -12.23 11.86
CA PHE A 196 1.26 -11.88 11.79
C PHE A 196 1.48 -10.44 12.26
N GLU A 197 2.74 -10.13 12.54
CA GLU A 197 3.21 -8.76 12.77
C GLU A 197 4.52 -8.50 12.01
N HIS A 198 4.75 -7.26 11.65
CA HIS A 198 5.97 -6.81 10.98
C HIS A 198 6.43 -5.49 11.62
N PRO A 199 7.48 -5.51 12.44
CA PRO A 199 8.00 -4.30 13.06
C PRO A 199 8.85 -3.49 12.07
N VAL A 200 8.68 -2.16 12.12
CA VAL A 200 9.41 -1.18 11.32
C VAL A 200 9.99 -0.14 12.28
N GLN A 201 11.30 0.10 12.22
CA GLN A 201 11.92 1.19 12.96
C GLN A 201 11.63 2.52 12.27
N TYR A 202 11.18 3.52 13.02
CA TYR A 202 10.88 4.84 12.45
C TYR A 202 12.11 5.47 11.78
N SER A 203 13.30 5.27 12.36
CA SER A 203 14.57 5.75 11.78
C SER A 203 14.83 5.19 10.37
N SER A 204 14.27 4.04 10.01
CA SER A 204 14.40 3.48 8.66
C SER A 204 13.43 4.10 7.64
N LEU A 205 12.52 4.95 8.08
CA LEU A 205 11.55 5.67 7.25
C LEU A 205 11.89 7.16 7.11
N GLN A 206 13.10 7.54 7.48
CA GLN A 206 13.61 8.90 7.36
C GLN A 206 14.60 8.99 6.20
N GLN A 207 14.67 10.16 5.61
CA GLN A 207 15.67 10.46 4.58
C GLN A 207 17.07 10.53 5.22
N PRO A 208 18.10 10.11 4.51
CA PRO A 208 19.49 10.17 4.98
C PRO A 208 20.01 11.61 5.15
#